data_c726a6613a8f147aa77d717471392b19
#
_entry.id   c726a6613a8f147aa77d717471392b19
#
_cell.length_a   1.000
_cell.length_b   1.000
_cell.length_c   1.000
_cell.angle_alpha   90.00
_cell.angle_beta   90.00
_cell.angle_gamma   90.00
#
_symmetry.space_group_name_H-M   'P 1'
#
loop_
_entity.id
_entity.type
_entity.pdbx_description
1 polymer ?
#
loop_
_entity_poly.entity_id
_entity_poly.type
_entity_poly.pdbx_seq_one_letter_code
_entity_poly.pdbx_strand_id
1 'polypeptide(L)'
;FKNHEGQFSEMTDALGLAGLTGLWQGVATGDFNGDGLTDIVATNWGLNSALRPNALNPPRLYFNYSESSIPTALLLGVWDDALAGYLPTRDLVTLFKGYSGLRGVFQTHREFASSGVLKLADYHPAPPKSVTAVLLQSVVFINRKEGFEAKPLHPEAQLAPAFGVSVGDLDGDGIDDLFLAQNFSAFPTNADRLDAGRGLWLRGTGNANFSPVKGQEAGVTIYGDQRASALADYDADGRLDLIVTQSGGATRLYRNNNAKPGLRVRLAGVKANPDAVGSAARLIFGQAPNVTIGTWREWQ
;
A
#
# COMPACT_ATOMS: atom_id res chain seq x y z
N PHE A 1 -1.82 -3.43 16.63
CA PHE A 1 -1.58 -3.75 18.06
C PHE A 1 -1.67 -2.48 18.90
N LYS A 2 -2.33 -2.56 20.07
CA LYS A 2 -2.34 -1.49 21.06
C LYS A 2 -1.21 -1.75 22.08
N ASN A 3 -0.37 -0.75 22.30
CA ASN A 3 0.67 -0.83 23.31
C ASN A 3 0.11 -0.35 24.67
N HIS A 4 0.30 -1.14 25.70
CA HIS A 4 0.02 -0.79 27.09
C HIS A 4 1.23 -1.16 27.93
N GLU A 5 1.99 -0.17 28.38
CA GLU A 5 3.19 -0.34 29.23
C GLU A 5 4.22 -1.34 28.65
N GLY A 6 4.43 -1.32 27.34
CA GLY A 6 5.36 -2.21 26.64
C GLY A 6 4.78 -3.57 26.24
N GLN A 7 3.52 -3.86 26.56
CA GLN A 7 2.81 -5.04 26.11
C GLN A 7 1.88 -4.71 24.94
N PHE A 8 1.88 -5.55 23.92
CA PHE A 8 1.06 -5.37 22.70
C PHE A 8 -0.14 -6.29 22.72
N SER A 9 -1.32 -5.71 22.57
CA SER A 9 -2.60 -6.42 22.37
C SER A 9 -3.05 -6.28 20.93
N GLU A 10 -3.47 -7.36 20.30
CA GLU A 10 -4.05 -7.31 18.96
C GLU A 10 -5.46 -6.70 19.02
N MET A 11 -5.74 -5.74 18.10
CA MET A 11 -6.98 -4.99 18.06
C MET A 11 -7.70 -5.09 16.71
N THR A 12 -7.25 -5.96 15.83
CA THR A 12 -7.72 -6.06 14.44
C THR A 12 -9.24 -6.25 14.35
N ASP A 13 -9.77 -7.22 15.11
CA ASP A 13 -11.23 -7.46 15.16
C ASP A 13 -11.98 -6.32 15.84
N ALA A 14 -11.47 -5.86 16.97
CA ALA A 14 -12.10 -4.80 17.76
C ALA A 14 -12.21 -3.46 17.01
N LEU A 15 -11.28 -3.19 16.07
CA LEU A 15 -11.25 -1.97 15.26
C LEU A 15 -11.82 -2.15 13.86
N GLY A 16 -12.45 -3.30 13.56
CA GLY A 16 -13.14 -3.56 12.29
C GLY A 16 -12.22 -3.79 11.09
N LEU A 17 -10.94 -4.14 11.31
CA LEU A 17 -9.95 -4.30 10.24
C LEU A 17 -9.84 -5.74 9.71
N ALA A 18 -10.33 -6.74 10.45
CA ALA A 18 -10.13 -8.16 10.13
C ALA A 18 -10.65 -8.58 8.76
N GLY A 19 -11.77 -8.00 8.31
CA GLY A 19 -12.35 -8.27 7.00
C GLY A 19 -11.66 -7.57 5.82
N LEU A 20 -10.71 -6.67 6.08
CA LEU A 20 -10.08 -5.82 5.07
C LEU A 20 -8.75 -6.43 4.59
N THR A 21 -8.78 -7.69 4.18
CA THR A 21 -7.61 -8.37 3.62
C THR A 21 -7.25 -7.83 2.24
N GLY A 22 -5.96 -7.72 1.94
CA GLY A 22 -5.47 -7.16 0.67
C GLY A 22 -4.04 -7.59 0.37
N LEU A 23 -3.51 -7.12 -0.75
CA LEU A 23 -2.11 -7.24 -1.11
C LEU A 23 -1.35 -5.99 -0.64
N TRP A 24 -1.43 -5.74 0.67
CA TRP A 24 -0.86 -4.57 1.32
C TRP A 24 0.66 -4.49 1.15
N GLN A 25 1.19 -3.28 0.91
CA GLN A 25 2.60 -3.04 0.62
C GLN A 25 3.23 -2.06 1.62
N GLY A 26 2.86 -0.80 1.55
CA GLY A 26 3.39 0.27 2.39
C GLY A 26 2.34 0.79 3.37
N VAL A 27 2.79 1.33 4.48
CA VAL A 27 1.94 1.96 5.50
C VAL A 27 2.65 3.19 6.07
N ALA A 28 1.88 4.24 6.30
CA ALA A 28 2.31 5.43 7.02
C ALA A 28 1.13 6.02 7.79
N THR A 29 1.41 6.96 8.67
CA THR A 29 0.41 7.60 9.53
C THR A 29 0.41 9.11 9.36
N GLY A 30 -0.73 9.74 9.64
CA GLY A 30 -0.92 11.19 9.65
C GLY A 30 -2.28 11.54 10.20
N ASP A 31 -2.56 12.82 10.39
CA ASP A 31 -3.90 13.33 10.72
C ASP A 31 -4.48 13.96 9.46
N PHE A 32 -5.09 13.13 8.60
CA PHE A 32 -5.49 13.57 7.25
C PHE A 32 -6.81 14.33 7.23
N ASN A 33 -7.59 14.28 8.30
CA ASN A 33 -8.86 15.00 8.41
C ASN A 33 -8.81 16.19 9.38
N GLY A 34 -7.72 16.35 10.15
CA GLY A 34 -7.50 17.44 11.09
C GLY A 34 -8.26 17.31 12.41
N ASP A 35 -8.70 16.08 12.78
CA ASP A 35 -9.48 15.85 14.02
C ASP A 35 -8.61 15.56 15.25
N GLY A 36 -7.29 15.44 15.07
CA GLY A 36 -6.32 15.17 16.12
C GLY A 36 -6.16 13.68 16.44
N LEU A 37 -6.80 12.80 15.69
CA LEU A 37 -6.57 11.35 15.78
C LEU A 37 -5.62 10.91 14.67
N THR A 38 -4.81 9.91 14.95
CA THR A 38 -3.89 9.37 13.95
C THR A 38 -4.65 8.46 12.99
N ASP A 39 -4.69 8.85 11.72
CA ASP A 39 -5.16 8.06 10.60
C ASP A 39 -4.02 7.19 10.03
N ILE A 40 -4.37 6.22 9.21
CA ILE A 40 -3.41 5.31 8.57
C ILE A 40 -3.63 5.37 7.05
N VAL A 41 -2.57 5.62 6.29
CA VAL A 41 -2.58 5.37 4.85
C VAL A 41 -1.91 4.03 4.57
N ALA A 42 -2.58 3.17 3.80
CA ALA A 42 -2.04 1.87 3.39
C ALA A 42 -2.10 1.73 1.87
N THR A 43 -0.98 1.38 1.28
CA THR A 43 -0.87 1.13 -0.17
C THR A 43 -1.06 -0.33 -0.50
N ASN A 44 -1.58 -0.60 -1.68
CA ASN A 44 -1.98 -1.92 -2.12
C ASN A 44 -1.59 -2.15 -3.60
N TRP A 45 -2.09 -3.22 -4.17
CA TRP A 45 -1.80 -3.64 -5.54
C TRP A 45 -2.41 -2.73 -6.61
N GLY A 46 -3.49 -2.04 -6.28
CA GLY A 46 -4.24 -1.21 -7.21
C GLY A 46 -5.27 -1.99 -8.03
N LEU A 47 -5.97 -1.27 -8.90
CA LEU A 47 -7.08 -1.82 -9.68
C LEU A 47 -6.75 -2.07 -11.15
N ASN A 48 -5.59 -1.62 -11.62
CA ASN A 48 -5.14 -1.77 -13.00
C ASN A 48 -4.36 -3.08 -13.19
N SER A 49 -5.00 -4.20 -12.85
CA SER A 49 -4.42 -5.54 -12.98
C SER A 49 -5.48 -6.56 -13.42
N ALA A 50 -5.07 -7.77 -13.74
CA ALA A 50 -5.98 -8.87 -14.03
C ALA A 50 -6.78 -9.33 -12.79
N LEU A 51 -6.33 -8.95 -11.60
CA LEU A 51 -7.07 -9.23 -10.36
C LEU A 51 -8.30 -8.33 -10.29
N ARG A 52 -9.47 -8.95 -10.20
CA ARG A 52 -10.74 -8.24 -10.07
C ARG A 52 -11.21 -8.30 -8.63
N PRO A 53 -11.27 -7.17 -7.92
CA PRO A 53 -11.86 -7.17 -6.58
C PRO A 53 -13.36 -7.47 -6.72
N ASN A 54 -13.80 -8.51 -6.03
CA ASN A 54 -15.19 -8.90 -5.93
C ASN A 54 -15.47 -9.24 -4.48
N ALA A 55 -16.35 -8.49 -3.82
CA ALA A 55 -16.64 -8.68 -2.41
C ALA A 55 -17.20 -10.07 -2.08
N LEU A 56 -17.94 -10.68 -3.01
CA LEU A 56 -18.51 -12.03 -2.84
C LEU A 56 -17.48 -13.12 -3.16
N ASN A 57 -16.66 -12.89 -4.17
CA ASN A 57 -15.69 -13.86 -4.68
C ASN A 57 -14.32 -13.18 -4.86
N PRO A 58 -13.64 -12.78 -3.78
CA PRO A 58 -12.34 -12.09 -3.87
C PRO A 58 -11.26 -13.02 -4.43
N PRO A 59 -10.20 -12.48 -5.07
CA PRO A 59 -9.03 -13.26 -5.44
C PRO A 59 -8.50 -14.08 -4.27
N ARG A 60 -8.10 -15.32 -4.54
CA ARG A 60 -7.62 -16.26 -3.53
C ARG A 60 -6.24 -16.80 -3.87
N LEU A 61 -5.34 -16.74 -2.90
CA LEU A 61 -4.09 -17.46 -2.97
C LEU A 61 -4.26 -18.81 -2.24
N TYR A 62 -4.24 -19.88 -3.01
CA TYR A 62 -4.30 -21.25 -2.49
C TYR A 62 -2.89 -21.74 -2.19
N PHE A 63 -2.71 -22.44 -1.09
CA PHE A 63 -1.45 -23.01 -0.66
C PHE A 63 -1.66 -24.28 0.14
N ASN A 64 -0.66 -25.15 0.13
CA ASN A 64 -0.64 -26.35 0.95
C ASN A 64 0.61 -26.32 1.83
N TYR A 65 0.40 -26.52 3.12
CA TYR A 65 1.47 -26.88 4.03
C TYR A 65 1.57 -28.40 4.05
N SER A 66 2.67 -28.94 3.49
CA SER A 66 3.08 -30.31 3.74
C SER A 66 4.16 -30.29 4.80
N GLU A 67 4.04 -31.10 5.83
CA GLU A 67 5.10 -31.34 6.82
C GLU A 67 6.31 -32.05 6.20
N SER A 68 6.16 -32.59 5.00
CA SER A 68 7.24 -33.16 4.20
C SER A 68 7.74 -32.11 3.20
N SER A 69 9.03 -31.89 3.14
CA SER A 69 9.91 -31.03 2.33
C SER A 69 9.54 -30.74 0.85
N ILE A 70 8.30 -30.88 0.43
CA ILE A 70 7.84 -30.55 -0.92
C ILE A 70 7.50 -29.07 -0.97
N PRO A 71 7.98 -28.31 -1.97
CA PRO A 71 7.70 -26.88 -2.10
C PRO A 71 6.19 -26.63 -2.06
N THR A 72 5.77 -25.70 -1.20
CA THR A 72 4.38 -25.26 -1.10
C THR A 72 3.94 -24.72 -2.45
N ALA A 73 2.96 -25.38 -3.02
CA ALA A 73 2.35 -24.94 -4.25
C ALA A 73 1.51 -23.69 -3.99
N LEU A 74 1.90 -22.56 -4.59
CA LEU A 74 1.15 -21.31 -4.55
C LEU A 74 0.34 -21.16 -5.84
N LEU A 75 -0.97 -21.09 -5.72
CA LEU A 75 -1.90 -20.96 -6.83
C LEU A 75 -2.83 -19.77 -6.60
N LEU A 76 -2.62 -18.71 -7.37
CA LEU A 76 -3.51 -17.57 -7.36
C LEU A 76 -4.71 -17.86 -8.25
N GLY A 77 -5.91 -17.79 -7.67
CA GLY A 77 -7.20 -17.99 -8.35
C GLY A 77 -8.02 -16.71 -8.39
N VAL A 78 -8.65 -16.48 -9.52
CA VAL A 78 -9.63 -15.41 -9.73
C VAL A 78 -10.96 -16.05 -10.09
N TRP A 79 -12.05 -15.49 -9.56
CA TRP A 79 -13.39 -15.97 -9.84
C TRP A 79 -13.80 -15.70 -11.28
N ASP A 80 -14.38 -16.69 -11.93
CA ASP A 80 -15.01 -16.59 -13.25
C ASP A 80 -16.51 -16.86 -13.10
N ASP A 81 -17.32 -15.86 -13.52
CA ASP A 81 -18.77 -15.94 -13.38
C ASP A 81 -19.40 -16.96 -14.34
N ALA A 82 -18.81 -17.16 -15.53
CA ALA A 82 -19.33 -18.10 -16.52
C ALA A 82 -19.13 -19.55 -16.12
N LEU A 83 -18.04 -19.85 -15.41
CA LEU A 83 -17.72 -21.17 -14.90
C LEU A 83 -18.13 -21.37 -13.44
N ALA A 84 -18.63 -20.30 -12.80
CA ALA A 84 -18.99 -20.28 -11.39
C ALA A 84 -17.87 -20.89 -10.48
N GLY A 85 -16.61 -20.51 -10.74
CA GLY A 85 -15.48 -21.10 -10.05
C GLY A 85 -14.21 -20.26 -10.11
N TYR A 86 -13.25 -20.58 -9.23
CA TYR A 86 -11.94 -19.95 -9.25
C TYR A 86 -11.05 -20.59 -10.32
N LEU A 87 -10.56 -19.78 -11.25
CA LEU A 87 -9.60 -20.17 -12.27
C LEU A 87 -8.18 -19.73 -11.91
N PRO A 88 -7.16 -20.53 -12.25
CA PRO A 88 -5.77 -20.13 -12.04
C PRO A 88 -5.42 -18.94 -12.95
N THR A 89 -4.68 -17.97 -12.41
CA THR A 89 -4.18 -16.81 -13.18
C THR A 89 -2.97 -17.15 -14.07
N ARG A 90 -2.37 -18.32 -13.88
CA ARG A 90 -1.23 -18.81 -14.67
C ARG A 90 -1.70 -19.72 -15.79
N ASP A 91 -1.07 -19.59 -16.95
CA ASP A 91 -1.29 -20.50 -18.08
C ASP A 91 -0.76 -21.92 -17.78
N LEU A 92 -1.25 -22.90 -18.55
CA LEU A 92 -0.94 -24.32 -18.39
C LEU A 92 0.57 -24.58 -18.50
N VAL A 93 1.28 -23.92 -19.44
CA VAL A 93 2.71 -24.15 -19.67
C VAL A 93 3.54 -23.66 -18.48
N THR A 94 3.17 -22.52 -17.92
CA THR A 94 3.80 -21.97 -16.72
C THR A 94 3.56 -22.87 -15.50
N LEU A 95 2.35 -23.40 -15.35
CA LEU A 95 2.03 -24.33 -14.27
C LEU A 95 2.81 -25.66 -14.42
N PHE A 96 2.98 -26.19 -15.64
CA PHE A 96 3.77 -27.41 -15.85
C PHE A 96 5.25 -27.24 -15.46
N LYS A 97 5.80 -26.05 -15.50
CA LYS A 97 7.19 -25.81 -15.06
C LYS A 97 7.30 -25.95 -13.54
N GLY A 98 6.29 -25.53 -12.81
CA GLY A 98 6.25 -25.63 -11.35
C GLY A 98 5.69 -26.98 -10.83
N TYR A 99 4.82 -27.62 -11.61
CA TYR A 99 4.06 -28.81 -11.24
C TYR A 99 4.14 -29.87 -12.34
N SER A 100 5.25 -30.57 -12.41
CA SER A 100 5.48 -31.58 -13.47
C SER A 100 4.41 -32.70 -13.50
N GLY A 101 3.80 -33.04 -12.34
CA GLY A 101 2.73 -34.02 -12.23
C GLY A 101 1.45 -33.64 -12.97
N LEU A 102 1.21 -32.35 -13.23
CA LEU A 102 0.02 -31.88 -13.95
C LEU A 102 0.01 -32.25 -15.43
N ARG A 103 1.16 -32.62 -16.01
CA ARG A 103 1.25 -33.05 -17.42
C ARG A 103 0.43 -34.32 -17.72
N GLY A 104 0.22 -35.16 -16.74
CA GLY A 104 -0.65 -36.35 -16.86
C GLY A 104 -2.15 -36.07 -16.68
N VAL A 105 -2.49 -34.89 -16.24
CA VAL A 105 -3.85 -34.50 -15.84
C VAL A 105 -4.58 -33.78 -16.98
N PHE A 106 -3.93 -32.80 -17.58
CA PHE A 106 -4.50 -31.97 -18.65
C PHE A 106 -3.81 -32.29 -19.96
N GLN A 107 -4.60 -32.83 -20.89
CA GLN A 107 -4.12 -33.17 -22.23
C GLN A 107 -4.29 -31.99 -23.19
N THR A 108 -5.18 -31.06 -22.89
CA THR A 108 -5.49 -29.92 -23.75
C THR A 108 -5.63 -28.62 -22.96
N HIS A 109 -5.34 -27.51 -23.61
CA HIS A 109 -5.60 -26.17 -23.04
C HIS A 109 -7.10 -25.96 -22.73
N ARG A 110 -8.00 -26.59 -23.48
CA ARG A 110 -9.44 -26.50 -23.25
C ARG A 110 -9.85 -27.14 -21.93
N GLU A 111 -9.34 -28.36 -21.65
CA GLU A 111 -9.58 -29.03 -20.38
C GLU A 111 -9.08 -28.22 -19.21
N PHE A 112 -7.89 -27.62 -19.35
CA PHE A 112 -7.33 -26.75 -18.33
C PHE A 112 -8.17 -25.49 -18.12
N ALA A 113 -8.57 -24.79 -19.19
CA ALA A 113 -9.33 -23.57 -19.13
C ALA A 113 -10.73 -23.74 -18.51
N SER A 114 -11.30 -24.95 -18.59
CA SER A 114 -12.58 -25.29 -17.96
C SER A 114 -12.43 -25.88 -16.55
N SER A 115 -11.20 -25.99 -16.06
CA SER A 115 -10.93 -26.62 -14.76
C SER A 115 -10.66 -25.56 -13.70
N GLY A 116 -11.44 -25.59 -12.62
CA GLY A 116 -11.21 -24.71 -11.47
C GLY A 116 -9.92 -25.06 -10.70
N VAL A 117 -9.46 -24.12 -9.89
CA VAL A 117 -8.29 -24.28 -9.02
C VAL A 117 -8.42 -25.50 -8.11
N LEU A 118 -9.62 -25.81 -7.64
CA LEU A 118 -9.84 -26.96 -6.76
C LEU A 118 -9.54 -28.29 -7.45
N LYS A 119 -9.81 -28.42 -8.76
CA LYS A 119 -9.44 -29.62 -9.51
C LYS A 119 -7.91 -29.80 -9.63
N LEU A 120 -7.17 -28.70 -9.65
CA LEU A 120 -5.70 -28.74 -9.56
C LEU A 120 -5.24 -29.18 -8.18
N ALA A 121 -5.99 -28.82 -7.15
CA ALA A 121 -5.70 -29.17 -5.77
C ALA A 121 -5.99 -30.65 -5.45
N ASP A 122 -6.89 -31.33 -6.20
CA ASP A 122 -7.20 -32.75 -6.02
C ASP A 122 -5.98 -33.68 -6.22
N TYR A 123 -4.93 -33.15 -6.88
CA TYR A 123 -3.64 -33.86 -7.00
C TYR A 123 -2.71 -33.69 -5.80
N HIS A 124 -3.17 -32.99 -4.78
CA HIS A 124 -2.40 -32.80 -3.54
C HIS A 124 -3.00 -33.65 -2.41
N PRO A 125 -2.19 -34.32 -1.58
CA PRO A 125 -2.67 -35.22 -0.53
C PRO A 125 -3.46 -34.53 0.60
N ALA A 126 -3.41 -33.19 0.67
CA ALA A 126 -4.16 -32.41 1.64
C ALA A 126 -5.00 -31.31 0.94
N PRO A 127 -6.22 -31.01 1.45
CA PRO A 127 -7.02 -29.94 0.89
C PRO A 127 -6.28 -28.59 0.99
N PRO A 128 -6.37 -27.73 -0.04
CA PRO A 128 -5.66 -26.47 -0.03
C PRO A 128 -6.27 -25.53 0.99
N LYS A 129 -5.39 -24.83 1.73
CA LYS A 129 -5.75 -23.64 2.48
C LYS A 129 -5.77 -22.44 1.53
N SER A 130 -6.46 -21.39 1.88
CA SER A 130 -6.46 -20.17 1.09
C SER A 130 -6.49 -18.93 1.95
N VAL A 131 -5.90 -17.86 1.41
CA VAL A 131 -6.09 -16.48 1.89
C VAL A 131 -6.72 -15.65 0.78
N THR A 132 -7.48 -14.65 1.15
CA THR A 132 -8.25 -13.81 0.22
C THR A 132 -7.70 -12.38 0.19
N ALA A 133 -7.87 -11.68 -0.94
CA ALA A 133 -7.63 -10.26 -1.06
C ALA A 133 -8.95 -9.57 -1.41
N VAL A 134 -9.67 -9.13 -0.39
CA VAL A 134 -10.98 -8.47 -0.53
C VAL A 134 -10.82 -7.05 -1.07
N LEU A 135 -9.75 -6.37 -0.67
CA LEU A 135 -9.45 -5.00 -1.04
C LEU A 135 -8.11 -4.93 -1.78
N LEU A 136 -8.14 -4.38 -2.99
CA LEU A 136 -6.92 -4.14 -3.81
C LEU A 136 -6.58 -2.66 -3.93
N GLN A 137 -7.46 -1.78 -3.47
CA GLN A 137 -7.25 -0.33 -3.50
C GLN A 137 -6.26 0.10 -2.42
N SER A 138 -5.43 1.07 -2.75
CA SER A 138 -4.72 1.90 -1.77
C SER A 138 -5.72 2.82 -1.09
N VAL A 139 -5.70 2.89 0.23
CA VAL A 139 -6.74 3.57 1.04
C VAL A 139 -6.13 4.40 2.17
N VAL A 140 -6.93 5.33 2.66
CA VAL A 140 -6.77 5.91 4.00
C VAL A 140 -7.78 5.26 4.93
N PHE A 141 -7.34 4.78 6.06
CA PHE A 141 -8.15 4.35 7.18
C PHE A 141 -8.29 5.53 8.15
N ILE A 142 -9.47 6.13 8.14
CA ILE A 142 -9.78 7.27 9.01
C ILE A 142 -10.12 6.74 10.39
N ASN A 143 -9.42 7.22 11.40
CA ASN A 143 -9.63 6.84 12.79
C ASN A 143 -10.93 7.46 13.34
N ARG A 144 -11.84 6.61 13.82
CA ARG A 144 -13.12 6.99 14.43
C ARG A 144 -13.17 6.69 15.93
N LYS A 145 -12.00 6.57 16.58
CA LYS A 145 -11.79 6.14 17.98
C LYS A 145 -12.17 4.69 18.26
N GLU A 146 -13.36 4.26 17.84
CA GLU A 146 -13.87 2.90 18.06
C GLU A 146 -13.66 1.97 16.85
N GLY A 147 -13.04 2.46 15.78
CA GLY A 147 -12.76 1.70 14.56
C GLY A 147 -12.17 2.58 13.48
N PHE A 148 -11.94 1.98 12.31
CA PHE A 148 -11.42 2.66 11.14
C PHE A 148 -12.42 2.62 9.98
N GLU A 149 -12.57 3.76 9.31
CA GLU A 149 -13.31 3.88 8.06
C GLU A 149 -12.34 3.86 6.88
N ALA A 150 -12.48 2.87 5.99
CA ALA A 150 -11.63 2.79 4.80
C ALA A 150 -12.15 3.73 3.71
N LYS A 151 -11.32 4.68 3.29
CA LYS A 151 -11.60 5.63 2.21
C LYS A 151 -10.58 5.41 1.08
N PRO A 152 -11.01 5.01 -0.14
CA PRO A 152 -10.09 4.83 -1.27
C PRO A 152 -9.36 6.13 -1.62
N LEU A 153 -8.07 6.01 -1.94
CA LEU A 153 -7.31 7.09 -2.55
C LEU A 153 -7.78 7.37 -3.98
N HIS A 154 -7.36 8.51 -4.54
CA HIS A 154 -7.68 8.92 -5.90
C HIS A 154 -7.43 7.81 -6.94
N PRO A 155 -8.22 7.71 -8.03
CA PRO A 155 -8.05 6.67 -9.05
C PRO A 155 -6.64 6.53 -9.61
N GLU A 156 -5.86 7.61 -9.72
CA GLU A 156 -4.45 7.53 -10.17
C GLU A 156 -3.57 6.71 -9.22
N ALA A 157 -3.88 6.67 -7.92
CA ALA A 157 -3.18 5.83 -6.96
C ALA A 157 -3.44 4.32 -7.17
N GLN A 158 -4.46 3.98 -7.96
CA GLN A 158 -4.87 2.60 -8.24
C GLN A 158 -4.31 2.06 -9.57
N LEU A 159 -3.53 2.86 -10.31
CA LEU A 159 -3.03 2.49 -11.64
C LEU A 159 -1.83 1.54 -11.61
N ALA A 160 -1.09 1.52 -10.53
CA ALA A 160 0.06 0.63 -10.33
C ALA A 160 0.20 0.25 -8.85
N PRO A 161 0.82 -0.90 -8.54
CA PRO A 161 1.18 -1.23 -7.16
C PRO A 161 2.06 -0.13 -6.56
N ALA A 162 1.79 0.24 -5.33
CA ALA A 162 2.60 1.22 -4.60
C ALA A 162 3.28 0.53 -3.41
N PHE A 163 4.62 0.43 -3.46
CA PHE A 163 5.41 -0.30 -2.48
C PHE A 163 5.82 0.54 -1.28
N GLY A 164 5.87 1.84 -1.45
CA GLY A 164 6.17 2.78 -0.38
C GLY A 164 5.21 3.96 -0.38
N VAL A 165 4.97 4.52 0.78
CA VAL A 165 4.24 5.75 0.97
C VAL A 165 4.97 6.62 1.99
N SER A 166 5.11 7.91 1.65
CA SER A 166 5.63 8.93 2.56
C SER A 166 4.58 10.00 2.78
N VAL A 167 4.51 10.52 3.99
CA VAL A 167 3.56 11.54 4.44
C VAL A 167 4.32 12.80 4.83
N GLY A 168 3.90 13.95 4.36
CA GLY A 168 4.43 15.25 4.74
C GLY A 168 3.88 16.36 3.86
N ASP A 169 3.99 17.58 4.33
CA ASP A 169 3.56 18.79 3.64
C ASP A 169 4.61 19.19 2.57
N LEU A 170 4.38 18.80 1.33
CA LEU A 170 5.31 18.96 0.21
C LEU A 170 5.21 20.34 -0.47
N ASP A 171 4.11 21.06 -0.31
CA ASP A 171 3.95 22.40 -0.90
C ASP A 171 3.94 23.55 0.12
N GLY A 172 3.99 23.23 1.41
CA GLY A 172 4.06 24.22 2.48
C GLY A 172 2.72 24.90 2.75
N ASP A 173 1.59 24.20 2.54
CA ASP A 173 0.24 24.70 2.81
C ASP A 173 -0.28 24.34 4.20
N GLY A 174 0.42 23.47 4.93
CA GLY A 174 0.10 23.04 6.28
C GLY A 174 -0.77 21.77 6.33
N ILE A 175 -1.08 21.16 5.19
CA ILE A 175 -1.84 19.90 5.10
C ILE A 175 -0.88 18.78 4.67
N ASP A 176 -1.07 17.58 5.20
CA ASP A 176 -0.26 16.44 4.82
C ASP A 176 -0.57 15.94 3.42
N ASP A 177 0.47 15.84 2.60
CA ASP A 177 0.47 15.21 1.29
C ASP A 177 0.95 13.76 1.39
N LEU A 178 0.74 13.00 0.31
CA LEU A 178 1.25 11.66 0.16
C LEU A 178 2.16 11.57 -1.06
N PHE A 179 3.28 10.86 -0.93
CA PHE A 179 4.04 10.40 -2.07
C PHE A 179 4.01 8.88 -2.15
N LEU A 180 3.59 8.33 -3.29
CA LEU A 180 3.50 6.89 -3.54
C LEU A 180 4.64 6.43 -4.46
N ALA A 181 5.47 5.52 -3.95
CA ALA A 181 6.52 4.84 -4.72
C ALA A 181 5.91 3.65 -5.46
N GLN A 182 5.80 3.74 -6.79
CA GLN A 182 4.97 2.87 -7.62
C GLN A 182 5.79 1.97 -8.55
N ASN A 183 5.08 1.06 -9.20
CA ASN A 183 5.47 0.17 -10.30
C ASN A 183 6.02 -1.19 -9.88
N PHE A 184 5.66 -2.17 -10.69
CA PHE A 184 6.19 -3.52 -10.63
C PHE A 184 6.30 -4.11 -12.03
N SER A 185 7.53 -4.37 -12.48
CA SER A 185 7.84 -4.91 -13.81
C SER A 185 8.41 -6.32 -13.77
N ALA A 186 8.64 -6.90 -12.60
CA ALA A 186 9.25 -8.21 -12.42
C ALA A 186 8.27 -9.38 -12.69
N PHE A 187 7.56 -9.32 -13.82
CA PHE A 187 6.69 -10.38 -14.30
C PHE A 187 7.37 -11.26 -15.36
N PRO A 188 6.91 -12.52 -15.49
CA PRO A 188 7.23 -13.31 -16.68
C PRO A 188 6.80 -12.56 -17.96
N THR A 189 7.47 -12.84 -19.07
CA THR A 189 7.25 -12.18 -20.37
C THR A 189 5.81 -12.30 -20.92
N ASN A 190 5.04 -13.23 -20.39
CA ASN A 190 3.63 -13.48 -20.74
C ASN A 190 2.62 -12.93 -19.72
N ALA A 191 3.04 -12.08 -18.80
CA ALA A 191 2.15 -11.43 -17.85
C ALA A 191 2.06 -9.92 -18.12
N ASP A 192 0.95 -9.30 -17.70
CA ASP A 192 0.77 -7.86 -17.82
C ASP A 192 1.78 -7.10 -16.96
N ARG A 193 2.28 -6.01 -17.50
CA ARG A 193 3.13 -5.09 -16.75
C ARG A 193 2.26 -4.21 -15.85
N LEU A 194 2.72 -3.98 -14.62
CA LEU A 194 2.07 -3.11 -13.66
C LEU A 194 2.93 -1.86 -13.41
N ASP A 195 3.24 -1.15 -14.50
CA ASP A 195 4.17 -0.03 -14.53
C ASP A 195 3.56 1.27 -15.07
N ALA A 196 2.27 1.46 -14.86
CA ALA A 196 1.56 2.67 -15.25
C ALA A 196 1.83 3.90 -14.36
N GLY A 197 2.60 3.73 -13.29
CA GLY A 197 2.98 4.79 -12.36
C GLY A 197 4.23 5.54 -12.81
N ARG A 198 4.47 6.67 -12.15
CA ARG A 198 5.65 7.53 -12.35
C ARG A 198 6.21 8.10 -11.05
N GLY A 199 5.81 7.54 -9.89
CA GLY A 199 5.88 8.20 -8.60
C GLY A 199 4.76 9.25 -8.49
N LEU A 200 3.85 9.06 -7.57
CA LEU A 200 2.63 9.87 -7.51
C LEU A 200 2.64 10.74 -6.25
N TRP A 201 2.71 12.05 -6.45
CA TRP A 201 2.38 13.01 -5.42
C TRP A 201 0.87 13.26 -5.41
N LEU A 202 0.26 13.03 -4.27
CA LEU A 202 -1.13 13.33 -3.97
C LEU A 202 -1.16 14.48 -2.97
N ARG A 203 -1.55 15.67 -3.45
CA ARG A 203 -1.70 16.86 -2.60
C ARG A 203 -2.89 16.67 -1.67
N GLY A 204 -2.70 16.88 -0.38
CA GLY A 204 -3.76 16.96 0.62
C GLY A 204 -4.66 18.17 0.39
N THR A 205 -5.96 17.97 0.45
CA THR A 205 -6.95 19.07 0.30
C THR A 205 -7.85 19.20 1.53
N GLY A 206 -7.45 18.55 2.62
CA GLY A 206 -8.20 18.48 3.87
C GLY A 206 -9.29 17.41 3.86
N ASN A 207 -9.80 17.08 5.05
CA ASN A 207 -10.85 16.05 5.27
C ASN A 207 -10.50 14.68 4.65
N ALA A 208 -9.24 14.30 4.70
CA ALA A 208 -8.69 13.08 4.10
C ALA A 208 -9.01 12.96 2.59
N ASN A 209 -9.03 14.09 1.87
CA ASN A 209 -9.10 14.12 0.42
C ASN A 209 -7.74 14.46 -0.16
N PHE A 210 -7.47 13.89 -1.35
CA PHE A 210 -6.20 14.04 -2.04
C PHE A 210 -6.42 14.27 -3.52
N SER A 211 -5.62 15.17 -4.12
CA SER A 211 -5.63 15.46 -5.56
C SER A 211 -4.27 15.14 -6.18
N PRO A 212 -4.23 14.45 -7.32
CA PRO A 212 -2.97 14.11 -7.97
C PRO A 212 -2.28 15.35 -8.54
N VAL A 213 -0.98 15.46 -8.29
CA VAL A 213 -0.12 16.46 -8.92
C VAL A 213 0.53 15.84 -10.15
N LYS A 214 0.44 16.52 -11.30
CA LYS A 214 1.03 16.02 -12.54
C LYS A 214 2.55 15.94 -12.43
N GLY A 215 3.16 14.88 -12.96
CA GLY A 215 4.61 14.69 -12.89
C GLY A 215 5.42 15.85 -13.48
N GLN A 216 4.91 16.51 -14.52
CA GLN A 216 5.52 17.70 -15.11
C GLN A 216 5.48 18.92 -14.18
N GLU A 217 4.44 19.03 -13.37
CA GLU A 217 4.28 20.07 -12.35
C GLU A 217 5.14 19.78 -11.11
N ALA A 218 5.10 18.53 -10.64
CA ALA A 218 5.91 18.07 -9.52
C ALA A 218 7.42 18.00 -9.81
N GLY A 219 7.81 17.93 -11.10
CA GLY A 219 9.19 17.62 -11.49
C GLY A 219 9.62 16.18 -11.22
N VAL A 220 8.69 15.31 -10.78
CA VAL A 220 8.96 13.91 -10.43
C VAL A 220 8.36 12.98 -11.47
N THR A 221 9.24 12.29 -12.22
CA THR A 221 8.84 11.30 -13.23
C THR A 221 9.79 10.11 -13.17
N ILE A 222 9.42 9.09 -12.40
CA ILE A 222 10.21 7.89 -12.20
C ILE A 222 9.44 6.69 -12.74
N TYR A 223 9.84 6.16 -13.88
CA TYR A 223 9.17 5.03 -14.55
C TYR A 223 9.70 3.66 -14.13
N GLY A 224 10.77 3.60 -13.34
CA GLY A 224 11.31 2.35 -12.81
C GLY A 224 10.51 1.78 -11.66
N ASP A 225 10.91 0.59 -11.21
CA ASP A 225 10.29 -0.12 -10.08
C ASP A 225 10.69 0.52 -8.76
N GLN A 226 9.90 1.47 -8.29
CA GLN A 226 10.13 2.16 -7.04
C GLN A 226 9.81 1.24 -5.85
N ARG A 227 10.59 1.32 -4.77
CA ARG A 227 10.42 0.44 -3.60
C ARG A 227 10.12 1.20 -2.32
N ALA A 228 10.80 2.31 -2.11
CA ALA A 228 10.60 3.13 -0.93
C ALA A 228 10.80 4.59 -1.28
N SER A 229 10.21 5.45 -0.47
CA SER A 229 10.45 6.88 -0.46
C SER A 229 10.63 7.36 0.97
N ALA A 230 11.32 8.48 1.13
CA ALA A 230 11.40 9.22 2.39
C ALA A 230 11.39 10.71 2.11
N LEU A 231 10.89 11.46 3.08
CA LEU A 231 10.86 12.92 3.08
C LEU A 231 11.78 13.44 4.18
N ALA A 232 12.63 14.39 3.84
CA ALA A 232 13.50 15.07 4.80
C ALA A 232 13.98 16.41 4.21
N ASP A 233 14.16 17.40 5.03
CA ASP A 233 14.87 18.64 4.70
C ASP A 233 16.38 18.36 4.79
N TYR A 234 16.99 17.84 3.69
CA TYR A 234 18.38 17.39 3.72
C TYR A 234 19.40 18.53 3.65
N ASP A 235 19.04 19.67 3.05
CA ASP A 235 19.91 20.83 2.88
C ASP A 235 19.61 21.98 3.86
N ALA A 236 18.67 21.75 4.79
CA ALA A 236 18.26 22.67 5.85
C ALA A 236 17.68 24.00 5.34
N ASP A 237 16.99 23.98 4.19
CA ASP A 237 16.33 25.15 3.62
C ASP A 237 14.86 25.32 4.10
N GLY A 238 14.39 24.42 4.95
CA GLY A 238 13.06 24.44 5.56
C GLY A 238 11.98 23.78 4.70
N ARG A 239 12.33 23.11 3.60
CA ARG A 239 11.42 22.38 2.71
C ARG A 239 11.64 20.90 2.80
N LEU A 240 10.58 20.13 2.65
CA LEU A 240 10.71 18.68 2.57
C LEU A 240 11.17 18.26 1.17
N ASP A 241 12.32 17.62 1.12
CA ASP A 241 12.87 16.99 -0.08
C ASP A 241 12.47 15.53 -0.17
N LEU A 242 12.57 14.96 -1.36
CA LEU A 242 12.12 13.61 -1.64
C LEU A 242 13.28 12.72 -2.09
N ILE A 243 13.48 11.59 -1.44
CA ILE A 243 14.34 10.52 -1.92
C ILE A 243 13.49 9.30 -2.30
N VAL A 244 13.81 8.69 -3.45
CA VAL A 244 13.10 7.49 -3.95
C VAL A 244 14.11 6.44 -4.36
N THR A 245 13.97 5.23 -3.81
CA THR A 245 14.77 4.07 -4.20
C THR A 245 14.07 3.23 -5.25
N GLN A 246 14.84 2.56 -6.10
CA GLN A 246 14.34 1.73 -7.19
C GLN A 246 14.99 0.34 -7.17
N SER A 247 14.24 -0.68 -7.57
CA SER A 247 14.81 -1.99 -7.86
C SER A 247 15.43 -1.98 -9.25
N GLY A 248 16.72 -2.29 -9.34
CA GLY A 248 17.44 -2.29 -10.63
C GLY A 248 17.66 -0.90 -11.24
N GLY A 249 17.41 0.17 -10.51
CA GLY A 249 17.59 1.55 -10.96
C GLY A 249 18.30 2.42 -9.93
N ALA A 250 18.76 3.60 -10.36
CA ALA A 250 19.43 4.56 -9.46
C ALA A 250 18.44 5.16 -8.46
N THR A 251 18.90 5.34 -7.21
CA THR A 251 18.19 6.15 -6.23
C THR A 251 18.10 7.59 -6.75
N ARG A 252 16.94 8.22 -6.59
CA ARG A 252 16.68 9.59 -7.01
C ARG A 252 16.48 10.47 -5.79
N LEU A 253 17.20 11.58 -5.74
CA LEU A 253 17.01 12.64 -4.75
C LEU A 253 16.47 13.88 -5.48
N TYR A 254 15.37 14.40 -5.02
CA TYR A 254 14.71 15.59 -5.54
C TYR A 254 14.74 16.67 -4.48
N ARG A 255 15.32 17.81 -4.82
CA ARG A 255 15.26 19.02 -4.01
C ARG A 255 13.96 19.75 -4.27
N ASN A 256 13.28 20.15 -3.21
CA ASN A 256 12.07 20.96 -3.29
C ASN A 256 12.44 22.45 -3.40
N ASN A 257 12.14 23.05 -4.56
CA ASN A 257 12.47 24.45 -4.82
C ASN A 257 11.27 25.39 -4.66
N ASN A 258 10.05 24.88 -4.57
CA ASN A 258 8.83 25.66 -4.74
C ASN A 258 7.97 25.77 -3.48
N ALA A 259 8.08 24.84 -2.54
CA ALA A 259 7.32 24.91 -1.29
C ALA A 259 7.68 26.15 -0.47
N LYS A 260 6.76 26.61 0.33
CA LYS A 260 7.09 27.61 1.36
C LYS A 260 7.95 26.92 2.42
N PRO A 261 9.03 27.58 2.90
CA PRO A 261 9.82 27.05 3.99
C PRO A 261 8.96 26.84 5.25
N GLY A 262 9.03 25.67 5.83
CA GLY A 262 8.37 25.33 7.09
C GLY A 262 9.18 25.79 8.31
N LEU A 263 8.61 25.59 9.48
CA LEU A 263 9.27 25.81 10.76
C LEU A 263 9.93 24.50 11.21
N ARG A 264 11.25 24.52 11.40
CA ARG A 264 11.97 23.40 12.01
C ARG A 264 11.87 23.49 13.54
N VAL A 265 11.20 22.53 14.14
CA VAL A 265 11.05 22.41 15.60
C VAL A 265 11.95 21.28 16.11
N ARG A 266 12.78 21.57 17.09
CA ARG A 266 13.53 20.55 17.83
C ARG A 266 13.05 20.51 19.27
N LEU A 267 12.57 19.38 19.69
CA LEU A 267 12.19 19.15 21.08
C LEU A 267 13.42 18.71 21.90
N ALA A 268 13.46 19.15 23.13
CA ALA A 268 14.44 18.69 24.10
C ALA A 268 13.67 18.13 25.31
N GLY A 269 13.85 16.86 25.57
CA GLY A 269 13.19 16.17 26.68
C GLY A 269 14.07 16.05 27.92
N VAL A 270 13.62 15.25 28.87
CA VAL A 270 14.36 14.94 30.10
C VAL A 270 15.43 13.87 29.83
N LYS A 271 16.38 13.68 30.78
CA LYS A 271 17.50 12.72 30.64
C LYS A 271 17.06 11.30 30.22
N ALA A 272 15.90 10.85 30.67
CA ALA A 272 15.34 9.53 30.31
C ALA A 272 14.73 9.47 28.89
N ASN A 273 14.40 10.61 28.30
CA ASN A 273 13.84 10.75 26.94
C ASN A 273 14.36 12.07 26.34
N PRO A 274 15.65 12.14 25.96
CA PRO A 274 16.29 13.39 25.57
C PRO A 274 15.73 14.00 24.30
N ASP A 275 15.22 13.17 23.40
CA ASP A 275 14.64 13.59 22.11
C ASP A 275 13.13 13.81 22.17
N ALA A 276 12.54 13.72 23.39
CA ALA A 276 11.11 13.93 23.64
C ALA A 276 10.19 13.02 22.78
N VAL A 277 10.64 11.80 22.48
CA VAL A 277 9.85 10.80 21.71
C VAL A 277 8.47 10.59 22.36
N GLY A 278 7.41 10.52 21.55
CA GLY A 278 6.02 10.43 22.02
C GLY A 278 5.38 11.79 22.35
N SER A 279 6.12 12.90 22.19
CA SER A 279 5.54 14.24 22.28
C SER A 279 4.87 14.61 20.95
N ALA A 280 3.80 15.39 21.02
CA ALA A 280 3.12 15.90 19.84
C ALA A 280 3.03 17.43 19.89
N ALA A 281 3.12 18.07 18.75
CA ALA A 281 2.95 19.50 18.59
C ALA A 281 2.09 19.82 17.35
N ARG A 282 1.44 20.96 17.36
CA ARG A 282 0.78 21.53 16.19
C ARG A 282 1.02 23.03 16.10
N LEU A 283 1.05 23.56 14.90
CA LEU A 283 1.11 24.99 14.67
C LEU A 283 -0.30 25.59 14.72
N ILE A 284 -0.40 26.76 15.33
CA ILE A 284 -1.61 27.56 15.36
C ILE A 284 -1.28 28.90 14.73
N PHE A 285 -1.94 29.23 13.62
CA PHE A 285 -1.71 30.46 12.87
C PHE A 285 -2.85 31.45 13.07
N GLY A 286 -2.52 32.74 13.04
CA GLY A 286 -3.50 33.81 13.08
C GLY A 286 -3.81 34.33 14.48
N GLN A 287 -4.72 35.28 14.52
CA GLN A 287 -5.25 35.87 15.76
C GLN A 287 -6.77 35.71 15.79
N ALA A 288 -7.34 35.54 16.99
CA ALA A 288 -8.79 35.45 17.14
C ALA A 288 -9.48 36.65 16.48
N PRO A 289 -10.59 36.46 15.73
CA PRO A 289 -11.33 35.24 15.56
C PRO A 289 -10.85 34.29 14.43
N ASN A 290 -9.84 34.68 13.65
CA ASN A 290 -9.37 33.95 12.46
C ASN A 290 -8.13 33.13 12.80
N VAL A 291 -8.33 31.97 13.43
CA VAL A 291 -7.26 31.04 13.79
C VAL A 291 -7.31 29.84 12.85
N THR A 292 -6.19 29.55 12.19
CA THR A 292 -5.99 28.30 11.46
C THR A 292 -5.17 27.35 12.33
N ILE A 293 -5.66 26.15 12.49
CA ILE A 293 -4.99 25.10 13.29
C ILE A 293 -4.42 24.07 12.32
N GLY A 294 -3.10 23.89 12.33
CA GLY A 294 -2.41 22.87 11.56
C GLY A 294 -2.60 21.46 12.12
N THR A 295 -2.16 20.48 11.38
CA THR A 295 -2.19 19.05 11.79
C THR A 295 -1.26 18.78 12.98
N TRP A 296 -1.57 17.75 13.74
CA TRP A 296 -0.68 17.25 14.78
C TRP A 296 0.55 16.57 14.16
N ARG A 297 1.71 16.83 14.75
CA ARG A 297 2.97 16.14 14.43
C ARG A 297 3.46 15.46 15.69
N GLU A 298 3.68 14.16 15.62
CA GLU A 298 4.23 13.37 16.72
C GLU A 298 5.72 13.13 16.51
N TRP A 299 6.49 13.22 17.57
CA TRP A 299 7.92 12.87 17.58
C TRP A 299 8.08 11.39 17.88
N GLN A 300 8.59 10.65 16.91
CA GLN A 300 8.86 9.22 17.00
C GLN A 300 10.35 8.92 17.15
#